data_fadfb323529547659fbb4e7729aac373
#
_entry.id   fadfb323529547659fbb4e7729aac373
#
_cell.length_a   1.000
_cell.length_b   1.000
_cell.length_c   1.000
_cell.angle_alpha   90.00
_cell.angle_beta   90.00
_cell.angle_gamma   90.00
#
_symmetry.space_group_name_H-M   'P 1'
#
loop_
_entity.id
_entity.type
_entity.pdbx_description
1 polymer ?
#
loop_
_entity_poly.entity_id
_entity_poly.type
_entity_poly.pdbx_seq_one_letter_code
_entity_poly.pdbx_strand_id
1 'polypeptide(L)'
;MSEVLVLTLRTAALATLLIVPPGLAAAWLLARRRWYGKSLLETLVALPLVMPPVATGLILLKLLGKRGPVGRWLDFDVVFTWRAVVIAMMVMSFPLLVRTARVAFEEVNPRFEQLARTLGASEWRVFFTITLPLAARGIVAGMLLAFARAIGEFGATILVAGNIPGRTTTLAVAIYDRVQLGRDDEAFQLLGVAVAIAFAAVWTAEAFVRRRHEPRHS
;
A
#
# COMPACT_ATOMS: atom_id res chain seq x y z
N MET A 1 -18.29 -14.70 8.77
CA MET A 1 -17.08 -14.87 7.94
C MET A 1 -17.12 -13.99 6.68
N SER A 2 -18.20 -14.02 5.91
CA SER A 2 -18.34 -13.22 4.68
C SER A 2 -18.19 -11.70 4.89
N GLU A 3 -18.79 -11.13 5.92
CA GLU A 3 -18.70 -9.69 6.22
C GLU A 3 -17.26 -9.23 6.51
N VAL A 4 -16.50 -9.99 7.29
CA VAL A 4 -15.10 -9.70 7.62
C VAL A 4 -14.24 -9.72 6.35
N LEU A 5 -14.45 -10.71 5.48
CA LEU A 5 -13.74 -10.82 4.20
C LEU A 5 -14.07 -9.66 3.27
N VAL A 6 -15.35 -9.36 3.10
CA VAL A 6 -15.80 -8.24 2.25
C VAL A 6 -15.25 -6.90 2.75
N LEU A 7 -15.33 -6.66 4.06
CA LEU A 7 -14.76 -5.44 4.66
C LEU A 7 -13.26 -5.35 4.40
N THR A 8 -12.51 -6.43 4.68
CA THR A 8 -11.06 -6.44 4.49
C THR A 8 -10.67 -6.19 3.05
N LEU A 9 -11.29 -6.91 2.10
CA LEU A 9 -10.97 -6.76 0.68
C LEU A 9 -11.33 -5.36 0.14
N ARG A 10 -12.49 -4.82 0.53
CA ARG A 10 -12.92 -3.47 0.14
C ARG A 10 -11.99 -2.39 0.71
N THR A 11 -11.64 -2.46 2.00
CA THR A 11 -10.77 -1.46 2.63
C THR A 11 -9.34 -1.57 2.11
N ALA A 12 -8.81 -2.78 1.88
CA ALA A 12 -7.49 -3.00 1.31
C ALA A 12 -7.42 -2.53 -0.16
N ALA A 13 -8.43 -2.83 -0.98
CA ALA A 13 -8.51 -2.36 -2.35
C ALA A 13 -8.59 -0.83 -2.42
N LEU A 14 -9.46 -0.22 -1.60
CA LEU A 14 -9.58 1.23 -1.53
C LEU A 14 -8.29 1.89 -1.05
N ALA A 15 -7.65 1.36 -0.01
CA ALA A 15 -6.37 1.83 0.50
C ALA A 15 -5.30 1.78 -0.60
N THR A 16 -5.19 0.64 -1.30
CA THR A 16 -4.23 0.46 -2.39
C THR A 16 -4.48 1.46 -3.52
N LEU A 17 -5.72 1.64 -3.96
CA LEU A 17 -6.05 2.58 -5.03
C LEU A 17 -5.74 4.04 -4.64
N LEU A 18 -6.04 4.42 -3.39
CA LEU A 18 -5.80 5.79 -2.91
C LEU A 18 -4.30 6.12 -2.77
N ILE A 19 -3.46 5.14 -2.47
CA ILE A 19 -2.00 5.38 -2.37
C ILE A 19 -1.31 5.39 -3.74
N VAL A 20 -1.94 4.92 -4.82
CA VAL A 20 -1.31 4.86 -6.15
C VAL A 20 -0.87 6.24 -6.64
N PRO A 21 -1.73 7.28 -6.73
CA PRO A 21 -1.29 8.55 -7.25
C PRO A 21 -0.13 9.19 -6.44
N PRO A 22 -0.22 9.36 -5.11
CA PRO A 22 0.88 9.93 -4.34
C PRO A 22 2.10 9.02 -4.29
N GLY A 23 1.91 7.69 -4.29
CA GLY A 23 2.98 6.70 -4.29
C GLY A 23 3.79 6.73 -5.58
N LEU A 24 3.12 6.80 -6.74
CA LEU A 24 3.81 6.93 -8.04
C LEU A 24 4.53 8.27 -8.18
N ALA A 25 3.93 9.36 -7.70
CA ALA A 25 4.58 10.67 -7.69
C ALA A 25 5.86 10.66 -6.84
N ALA A 26 5.79 10.12 -5.62
CA ALA A 26 6.95 9.95 -4.75
C ALA A 26 8.01 9.03 -5.38
N ALA A 27 7.60 7.88 -5.91
CA ALA A 27 8.49 6.91 -6.56
C ALA A 27 9.22 7.52 -7.77
N TRP A 28 8.50 8.23 -8.63
CA TRP A 28 9.08 8.90 -9.81
C TRP A 28 10.05 10.00 -9.40
N LEU A 29 9.67 10.82 -8.41
CA LEU A 29 10.55 11.89 -7.88
C LEU A 29 11.85 11.28 -7.33
N LEU A 30 11.75 10.21 -6.56
CA LEU A 30 12.90 9.51 -6.00
C LEU A 30 13.75 8.80 -7.06
N ALA A 31 13.14 8.30 -8.15
CA ALA A 31 13.86 7.62 -9.22
C ALA A 31 14.63 8.61 -10.13
N ARG A 32 14.01 9.75 -10.49
CA ARG A 32 14.48 10.63 -11.59
C ARG A 32 15.15 11.91 -11.14
N ARG A 33 14.91 12.37 -9.92
CA ARG A 33 15.42 13.65 -9.45
C ARG A 33 16.53 13.49 -8.42
N ARG A 34 17.57 14.31 -8.54
CA ARG A 34 18.63 14.49 -7.53
C ARG A 34 18.43 15.85 -6.88
N TRP A 35 18.22 15.87 -5.57
CA TRP A 35 17.99 17.10 -4.80
C TRP A 35 18.37 16.88 -3.33
N TYR A 36 18.65 17.96 -2.60
CA TYR A 36 19.18 17.87 -1.23
C TYR A 36 18.25 17.19 -0.21
N GLY A 37 16.93 17.25 -0.41
CA GLY A 37 15.94 16.63 0.48
C GLY A 37 15.59 15.17 0.17
N LYS A 38 16.22 14.55 -0.84
CA LYS A 38 15.90 13.20 -1.31
C LYS A 38 15.99 12.16 -0.18
N SER A 39 17.10 12.17 0.57
CA SER A 39 17.31 11.22 1.68
C SER A 39 16.28 11.38 2.78
N LEU A 40 15.86 12.61 3.09
CA LEU A 40 14.79 12.86 4.07
C LEU A 40 13.46 12.28 3.60
N LEU A 41 13.08 12.48 2.35
CA LEU A 41 11.85 11.90 1.80
C LEU A 41 11.91 10.37 1.79
N GLU A 42 13.03 9.78 1.42
CA GLU A 42 13.26 8.32 1.47
C GLU A 42 13.07 7.78 2.89
N THR A 43 13.64 8.48 3.88
CA THR A 43 13.51 8.11 5.28
C THR A 43 12.07 8.24 5.78
N LEU A 44 11.39 9.34 5.47
CA LEU A 44 9.98 9.55 5.86
C LEU A 44 9.06 8.50 5.23
N VAL A 45 9.24 8.18 3.96
CA VAL A 45 8.50 7.12 3.28
C VAL A 45 8.76 5.76 3.92
N ALA A 46 10.00 5.48 4.32
CA ALA A 46 10.36 4.19 4.89
C ALA A 46 9.95 4.03 6.37
N LEU A 47 9.71 5.14 7.08
CA LEU A 47 9.48 5.16 8.52
C LEU A 47 8.39 4.19 9.00
N PRO A 48 7.19 4.09 8.35
CA PRO A 48 6.16 3.16 8.77
C PRO A 48 6.55 1.68 8.69
N LEU A 49 7.54 1.32 7.87
CA LEU A 49 8.05 -0.07 7.81
C LEU A 49 8.94 -0.45 8.98
N VAL A 50 9.65 0.54 9.53
CA VAL A 50 10.63 0.33 10.62
C VAL A 50 9.97 0.49 11.98
N MET A 51 8.99 1.39 12.08
CA MET A 51 8.26 1.62 13.32
C MET A 51 7.35 0.42 13.66
N PRO A 52 7.20 0.11 14.96
CA PRO A 52 6.18 -0.84 15.38
C PRO A 52 4.79 -0.42 14.87
N PRO A 53 4.00 -1.31 14.25
CA PRO A 53 2.69 -0.96 13.69
C PRO A 53 1.74 -0.32 14.73
N VAL A 54 1.81 -0.80 15.97
CA VAL A 54 1.04 -0.23 17.10
C VAL A 54 1.42 1.23 17.37
N ALA A 55 2.72 1.58 17.28
CA ALA A 55 3.18 2.97 17.45
C ALA A 55 2.64 3.86 16.31
N THR A 56 2.66 3.39 15.07
CA THR A 56 2.05 4.10 13.94
C THR A 56 0.55 4.30 14.17
N GLY A 57 -0.16 3.28 14.66
CA GLY A 57 -1.57 3.37 15.03
C GLY A 57 -1.85 4.42 16.11
N LEU A 58 -0.98 4.50 17.13
CA LEU A 58 -1.09 5.53 18.18
C LEU A 58 -0.91 6.95 17.62
N ILE A 59 0.05 7.14 16.73
CA ILE A 59 0.25 8.42 16.05
C ILE A 59 -1.00 8.80 15.25
N LEU A 60 -1.53 7.87 14.46
CA LEU A 60 -2.76 8.09 13.70
C LEU A 60 -3.96 8.42 14.60
N LEU A 61 -4.11 7.70 15.72
CA LEU A 61 -5.15 7.96 16.70
C LEU A 61 -5.06 9.40 17.26
N LYS A 62 -3.84 9.84 17.60
CA LYS A 62 -3.61 11.20 18.11
C LYS A 62 -3.80 12.28 17.04
N LEU A 63 -3.44 12.01 15.80
CA LEU A 63 -3.58 12.95 14.69
C LEU A 63 -5.04 13.09 14.23
N LEU A 64 -5.77 11.97 14.11
CA LEU A 64 -7.11 11.90 13.52
C LEU A 64 -8.24 12.00 14.55
N GLY A 65 -7.93 11.87 15.86
CA GLY A 65 -8.93 12.03 16.91
C GLY A 65 -9.50 13.45 16.94
N LYS A 66 -10.72 13.62 17.45
CA LYS A 66 -11.44 14.93 17.50
C LYS A 66 -10.64 16.11 18.05
N ARG A 67 -9.74 15.84 19.01
CA ARG A 67 -8.85 16.86 19.59
C ARG A 67 -7.48 16.92 18.91
N GLY A 68 -7.26 16.09 17.87
CA GLY A 68 -6.00 16.04 17.15
C GLY A 68 -5.85 17.17 16.13
N PRO A 69 -4.61 17.42 15.66
CA PRO A 69 -4.34 18.51 14.72
C PRO A 69 -5.07 18.36 13.37
N VAL A 70 -5.38 17.15 12.94
CA VAL A 70 -6.12 16.86 11.70
C VAL A 70 -7.59 16.66 12.01
N GLY A 71 -7.93 15.85 13.03
CA GLY A 71 -9.32 15.48 13.33
C GLY A 71 -10.23 16.66 13.69
N ARG A 72 -9.66 17.71 14.30
CA ARG A 72 -10.42 18.94 14.63
C ARG A 72 -10.95 19.73 13.42
N TRP A 73 -10.35 19.50 12.22
CA TRP A 73 -10.76 20.16 10.99
C TRP A 73 -11.73 19.33 10.14
N LEU A 74 -12.02 18.10 10.61
CA LEU A 74 -12.93 17.19 9.93
C LEU A 74 -14.31 17.25 10.58
N ASP A 75 -15.33 17.52 9.78
CA ASP A 75 -16.74 17.57 10.25
C ASP A 75 -17.30 16.17 10.55
N PHE A 76 -16.50 15.11 10.40
CA PHE A 76 -16.92 13.72 10.61
C PHE A 76 -15.87 12.91 11.38
N ASP A 77 -16.35 11.89 12.09
CA ASP A 77 -15.48 10.99 12.82
C ASP A 77 -14.73 10.06 11.85
N VAL A 78 -13.40 10.03 12.00
CA VAL A 78 -12.52 9.09 11.29
C VAL A 78 -12.21 7.91 12.19
N VAL A 79 -11.79 8.17 13.43
CA VAL A 79 -11.39 7.17 14.41
C VAL A 79 -12.57 6.24 14.74
N PHE A 80 -12.28 4.94 14.93
CA PHE A 80 -13.27 3.89 15.17
C PHE A 80 -14.29 3.70 14.03
N THR A 81 -13.89 4.02 12.79
CA THR A 81 -14.67 3.78 11.58
C THR A 81 -13.86 3.00 10.53
N TRP A 82 -14.54 2.51 9.49
CA TRP A 82 -13.87 1.89 8.34
C TRP A 82 -12.86 2.83 7.64
N ARG A 83 -13.04 4.16 7.77
CA ARG A 83 -12.09 5.16 7.24
C ARG A 83 -10.75 5.07 7.94
N ALA A 84 -10.76 4.87 9.28
CA ALA A 84 -9.52 4.65 10.02
C ALA A 84 -8.80 3.37 9.60
N VAL A 85 -9.56 2.29 9.29
CA VAL A 85 -9.01 1.06 8.72
C VAL A 85 -8.28 1.35 7.41
N VAL A 86 -8.93 2.07 6.48
CA VAL A 86 -8.34 2.44 5.19
C VAL A 86 -7.07 3.26 5.39
N ILE A 87 -7.08 4.29 6.26
CA ILE A 87 -5.91 5.13 6.52
C ILE A 87 -4.75 4.33 7.13
N ALA A 88 -5.03 3.44 8.09
CA ALA A 88 -4.01 2.55 8.65
C ALA A 88 -3.37 1.67 7.56
N MET A 89 -4.19 1.03 6.73
CA MET A 89 -3.74 0.22 5.60
C MET A 89 -2.93 1.04 4.59
N MET A 90 -3.36 2.27 4.27
CA MET A 90 -2.65 3.19 3.38
C MET A 90 -1.24 3.48 3.91
N VAL A 91 -1.13 3.94 5.15
CA VAL A 91 0.15 4.33 5.75
C VAL A 91 1.12 3.16 5.82
N MET A 92 0.63 1.97 6.20
CA MET A 92 1.47 0.78 6.37
C MET A 92 1.89 0.12 5.05
N SER A 93 1.10 0.26 3.98
CA SER A 93 1.41 -0.31 2.67
C SER A 93 2.10 0.67 1.71
N PHE A 94 2.00 1.98 1.97
CA PHE A 94 2.59 3.05 1.14
C PHE A 94 4.08 2.86 0.83
N PRO A 95 4.96 2.58 1.82
CA PRO A 95 6.38 2.41 1.56
C PRO A 95 6.69 1.28 0.57
N LEU A 96 5.92 0.20 0.62
CA LEU A 96 6.14 -0.95 -0.25
C LEU A 96 5.81 -0.61 -1.71
N LEU A 97 4.70 0.10 -1.94
CA LEU A 97 4.35 0.61 -3.27
C LEU A 97 5.44 1.55 -3.80
N VAL A 98 5.86 2.54 -2.99
CA VAL A 98 6.85 3.54 -3.42
C VAL A 98 8.17 2.87 -3.78
N ARG A 99 8.67 1.95 -2.96
CA ARG A 99 9.94 1.25 -3.22
C ARG A 99 9.88 0.42 -4.49
N THR A 100 8.81 -0.37 -4.68
CA THR A 100 8.67 -1.22 -5.87
C THR A 100 8.47 -0.40 -7.13
N ALA A 101 7.63 0.63 -7.09
CA ALA A 101 7.41 1.52 -8.22
C ALA A 101 8.68 2.33 -8.58
N ARG A 102 9.48 2.74 -7.56
CA ARG A 102 10.76 3.41 -7.79
C ARG A 102 11.71 2.53 -8.60
N VAL A 103 11.89 1.26 -8.20
CA VAL A 103 12.72 0.32 -8.96
C VAL A 103 12.21 0.18 -10.39
N ALA A 104 10.90 0.06 -10.59
CA ALA A 104 10.31 -0.01 -11.91
C ALA A 104 10.59 1.23 -12.77
N PHE A 105 10.59 2.44 -12.19
CA PHE A 105 10.98 3.66 -12.88
C PHE A 105 12.48 3.71 -13.15
N GLU A 106 13.34 3.28 -12.22
CA GLU A 106 14.80 3.26 -12.40
C GLU A 106 15.23 2.31 -13.52
N GLU A 107 14.50 1.22 -13.75
CA GLU A 107 14.74 0.26 -14.85
C GLU A 107 14.37 0.80 -16.24
N VAL A 108 13.57 1.85 -16.36
CA VAL A 108 13.27 2.47 -17.65
C VAL A 108 14.53 3.17 -18.18
N ASN A 109 14.99 2.75 -19.37
CA ASN A 109 16.18 3.32 -19.98
C ASN A 109 15.97 4.83 -20.27
N PRO A 110 16.80 5.73 -19.68
CA PRO A 110 16.67 7.17 -19.87
C PRO A 110 16.80 7.65 -21.32
N ARG A 111 17.44 6.86 -22.19
CA ARG A 111 17.59 7.18 -23.62
C ARG A 111 16.27 7.34 -24.33
N PHE A 112 15.24 6.55 -24.00
CA PHE A 112 13.90 6.67 -24.59
C PHE A 112 13.25 8.01 -24.23
N GLU A 113 13.43 8.45 -22.99
CA GLU A 113 12.92 9.75 -22.52
C GLU A 113 13.65 10.90 -23.20
N GLN A 114 15.00 10.81 -23.32
CA GLN A 114 15.82 11.81 -24.00
C GLN A 114 15.45 11.95 -25.48
N LEU A 115 15.30 10.82 -26.19
CA LEU A 115 14.91 10.81 -27.59
C LEU A 115 13.55 11.49 -27.81
N ALA A 116 12.57 11.21 -26.96
CA ALA A 116 11.28 11.87 -27.06
C ALA A 116 11.35 13.38 -26.82
N ARG A 117 12.21 13.84 -25.89
CA ARG A 117 12.44 15.27 -25.66
C ARG A 117 13.08 15.94 -26.86
N THR A 118 14.03 15.30 -27.55
CA THR A 118 14.62 15.85 -28.78
C THR A 118 13.62 15.97 -29.91
N LEU A 119 12.56 15.16 -29.90
CA LEU A 119 11.42 15.24 -30.84
C LEU A 119 10.34 16.23 -30.40
N GLY A 120 10.61 17.05 -29.35
CA GLY A 120 9.71 18.10 -28.89
C GLY A 120 8.60 17.63 -27.93
N ALA A 121 8.67 16.42 -27.39
CA ALA A 121 7.68 15.95 -26.41
C ALA A 121 7.86 16.67 -25.07
N SER A 122 6.75 17.16 -24.49
CA SER A 122 6.74 17.75 -23.14
C SER A 122 6.99 16.68 -22.07
N GLU A 123 7.44 17.08 -20.86
CA GLU A 123 7.72 16.17 -19.74
C GLU A 123 6.49 15.31 -19.37
N TRP A 124 5.28 15.87 -19.37
CA TRP A 124 4.04 15.13 -19.14
C TRP A 124 3.78 14.08 -20.22
N ARG A 125 4.02 14.45 -21.49
CA ARG A 125 3.89 13.52 -22.61
C ARG A 125 4.90 12.38 -22.47
N VAL A 126 6.15 12.66 -22.20
CA VAL A 126 7.21 11.65 -21.96
C VAL A 126 6.80 10.73 -20.81
N PHE A 127 6.32 11.27 -19.69
CA PHE A 127 5.89 10.48 -18.55
C PHE A 127 4.75 9.50 -18.90
N PHE A 128 3.67 10.00 -19.49
CA PHE A 128 2.48 9.16 -19.74
C PHE A 128 2.65 8.23 -20.94
N THR A 129 3.46 8.57 -21.95
CA THR A 129 3.60 7.76 -23.18
C THR A 129 4.80 6.82 -23.18
N ILE A 130 5.81 7.07 -22.35
CA ILE A 130 7.06 6.29 -22.32
C ILE A 130 7.33 5.73 -20.93
N THR A 131 7.53 6.60 -19.93
CA THR A 131 8.00 6.19 -18.62
C THR A 131 6.98 5.30 -17.90
N LEU A 132 5.74 5.74 -17.80
CA LEU A 132 4.67 5.03 -17.11
C LEU A 132 4.32 3.69 -17.79
N PRO A 133 4.12 3.59 -19.12
CA PRO A 133 3.86 2.31 -19.77
C PRO A 133 5.02 1.31 -19.66
N LEU A 134 6.26 1.76 -19.74
CA LEU A 134 7.43 0.89 -19.59
C LEU A 134 7.61 0.40 -18.15
N ALA A 135 7.26 1.19 -17.15
CA ALA A 135 7.27 0.84 -15.75
C ALA A 135 6.02 0.07 -15.28
N ALA A 136 4.95 0.02 -16.09
CA ALA A 136 3.62 -0.42 -15.68
C ALA A 136 3.60 -1.79 -15.01
N ARG A 137 4.36 -2.77 -15.51
CA ARG A 137 4.41 -4.12 -14.93
C ARG A 137 4.93 -4.11 -13.50
N GLY A 138 6.04 -3.41 -13.24
CA GLY A 138 6.59 -3.28 -11.90
C GLY A 138 5.69 -2.46 -10.97
N ILE A 139 4.97 -1.46 -11.51
CA ILE A 139 3.96 -0.70 -10.76
C ILE A 139 2.80 -1.61 -10.35
N VAL A 140 2.27 -2.43 -11.27
CA VAL A 140 1.20 -3.39 -10.96
C VAL A 140 1.66 -4.40 -9.90
N ALA A 141 2.88 -4.92 -10.03
CA ALA A 141 3.45 -5.79 -9.00
C ALA A 141 3.54 -5.08 -7.64
N GLY A 142 3.97 -3.82 -7.61
CA GLY A 142 3.99 -2.99 -6.40
C GLY A 142 2.60 -2.78 -5.79
N MET A 143 1.58 -2.58 -6.62
CA MET A 143 0.19 -2.47 -6.17
C MET A 143 -0.31 -3.79 -5.53
N LEU A 144 -0.01 -4.94 -6.15
CA LEU A 144 -0.38 -6.25 -5.62
C LEU A 144 0.31 -6.54 -4.28
N LEU A 145 1.60 -6.20 -4.16
CA LEU A 145 2.33 -6.33 -2.90
C LEU A 145 1.80 -5.39 -1.81
N ALA A 146 1.48 -4.15 -2.16
CA ALA A 146 0.87 -3.20 -1.24
C ALA A 146 -0.52 -3.67 -0.78
N PHE A 147 -1.32 -4.24 -1.67
CA PHE A 147 -2.61 -4.85 -1.35
C PHE A 147 -2.47 -6.04 -0.41
N ALA A 148 -1.54 -6.96 -0.68
CA ALA A 148 -1.25 -8.09 0.21
C ALA A 148 -0.82 -7.62 1.61
N ARG A 149 0.04 -6.60 1.67
CA ARG A 149 0.47 -5.97 2.94
C ARG A 149 -0.69 -5.33 3.69
N ALA A 150 -1.62 -4.67 2.97
CA ALA A 150 -2.79 -4.03 3.55
C ALA A 150 -3.75 -5.06 4.19
N ILE A 151 -3.97 -6.22 3.56
CA ILE A 151 -4.82 -7.30 4.10
C ILE A 151 -4.29 -7.81 5.44
N GLY A 152 -2.97 -7.94 5.57
CA GLY A 152 -2.32 -8.41 6.81
C GLY A 152 -2.15 -7.30 7.87
N GLU A 153 -2.72 -6.10 7.69
CA GLU A 153 -2.55 -5.05 8.66
C GLU A 153 -3.44 -5.25 9.90
N PHE A 154 -2.78 -5.28 11.05
CA PHE A 154 -3.39 -5.48 12.36
C PHE A 154 -3.05 -4.35 13.35
N GLY A 155 -1.76 -4.11 13.57
CA GLY A 155 -1.28 -3.31 14.70
C GLY A 155 -1.72 -1.86 14.68
N ALA A 156 -1.65 -1.20 13.51
CA ALA A 156 -2.15 0.17 13.39
C ALA A 156 -3.69 0.19 13.39
N THR A 157 -4.32 -0.79 12.73
CA THR A 157 -5.78 -0.89 12.62
C THR A 157 -6.43 -1.05 13.99
N ILE A 158 -5.95 -1.95 14.85
CA ILE A 158 -6.56 -2.20 16.17
C ILE A 158 -6.53 -0.95 17.05
N LEU A 159 -5.49 -0.12 16.94
CA LEU A 159 -5.37 1.12 17.72
C LEU A 159 -6.26 2.25 17.22
N VAL A 160 -6.33 2.46 15.90
CA VAL A 160 -7.04 3.62 15.34
C VAL A 160 -8.50 3.33 15.02
N ALA A 161 -8.85 2.08 14.73
CA ALA A 161 -10.20 1.67 14.34
C ALA A 161 -10.90 0.76 15.36
N GLY A 162 -10.13 0.12 16.24
CA GLY A 162 -10.66 -0.83 17.23
C GLY A 162 -11.14 -2.14 16.58
N ASN A 163 -11.88 -2.93 17.39
CA ASN A 163 -12.54 -4.16 16.95
C ASN A 163 -14.07 -3.99 17.11
N ILE A 164 -14.72 -3.42 16.11
CA ILE A 164 -16.18 -3.21 16.10
C ILE A 164 -16.78 -4.13 15.05
N PRO A 165 -17.52 -5.19 15.47
CA PRO A 165 -18.13 -6.16 14.55
C PRO A 165 -18.97 -5.48 13.46
N GLY A 166 -18.81 -5.93 12.21
CA GLY A 166 -19.51 -5.39 11.05
C GLY A 166 -19.01 -4.00 10.56
N ARG A 167 -18.10 -3.33 11.29
CA ARG A 167 -17.66 -1.96 10.97
C ARG A 167 -16.15 -1.81 10.78
N THR A 168 -15.34 -2.42 11.66
CA THR A 168 -13.88 -2.27 11.65
C THR A 168 -13.11 -3.57 11.85
N THR A 169 -13.79 -4.68 12.10
CA THR A 169 -13.20 -5.99 12.28
C THR A 169 -12.66 -6.52 10.94
N THR A 170 -11.37 -6.30 10.68
CA THR A 170 -10.67 -6.88 9.52
C THR A 170 -10.32 -8.33 9.75
N LEU A 171 -9.85 -9.05 8.71
CA LEU A 171 -9.44 -10.44 8.79
C LEU A 171 -8.34 -10.68 9.84
N ALA A 172 -7.32 -9.81 9.88
CA ALA A 172 -6.25 -9.88 10.88
C ALA A 172 -6.77 -9.63 12.31
N VAL A 173 -7.68 -8.66 12.48
CA VAL A 173 -8.33 -8.37 13.78
C VAL A 173 -9.22 -9.55 14.21
N ALA A 174 -9.95 -10.15 13.27
CA ALA A 174 -10.82 -11.30 13.55
C ALA A 174 -10.01 -12.53 13.98
N ILE A 175 -8.89 -12.83 13.33
CA ILE A 175 -7.99 -13.91 13.72
C ILE A 175 -7.52 -13.71 15.17
N TYR A 176 -7.03 -12.51 15.47
CA TYR A 176 -6.57 -12.17 16.82
C TYR A 176 -7.71 -12.36 17.87
N ASP A 177 -8.90 -11.85 17.58
CA ASP A 177 -10.07 -11.95 18.44
C ASP A 177 -10.45 -13.42 18.71
N ARG A 178 -10.43 -14.29 17.71
CA ARG A 178 -10.70 -15.73 17.87
C ARG A 178 -9.68 -16.44 18.76
N VAL A 179 -8.39 -16.12 18.58
CA VAL A 179 -7.33 -16.66 19.45
C VAL A 179 -7.53 -16.20 20.90
N GLN A 180 -7.87 -14.94 21.14
CA GLN A 180 -8.12 -14.43 22.50
C GLN A 180 -9.32 -15.08 23.17
N LEU A 181 -10.30 -15.52 22.39
CA LEU A 181 -11.49 -16.23 22.88
C LEU A 181 -11.28 -17.75 23.02
N GLY A 182 -10.09 -18.28 22.72
CA GLY A 182 -9.79 -19.72 22.72
C GLY A 182 -10.51 -20.51 21.62
N ARG A 183 -10.89 -19.82 20.53
CA ARG A 183 -11.58 -20.43 19.37
C ARG A 183 -10.58 -20.70 18.24
N ASP A 184 -9.62 -21.57 18.52
CA ASP A 184 -8.48 -21.80 17.62
C ASP A 184 -8.91 -22.35 16.26
N ASP A 185 -9.90 -23.25 16.20
CA ASP A 185 -10.41 -23.79 14.93
C ASP A 185 -10.96 -22.70 14.00
N GLU A 186 -11.69 -21.73 14.54
CA GLU A 186 -12.18 -20.59 13.76
C GLU A 186 -11.04 -19.66 13.34
N ALA A 187 -10.03 -19.47 14.20
CA ALA A 187 -8.85 -18.68 13.89
C ALA A 187 -8.04 -19.32 12.74
N PHE A 188 -7.83 -20.65 12.76
CA PHE A 188 -7.14 -21.38 11.70
C PHE A 188 -7.88 -21.33 10.36
N GLN A 189 -9.21 -21.39 10.35
CA GLN A 189 -10.00 -21.22 9.12
C GLN A 189 -9.78 -19.82 8.50
N LEU A 190 -9.85 -18.77 9.32
CA LEU A 190 -9.60 -17.39 8.87
C LEU A 190 -8.15 -17.20 8.41
N LEU A 191 -7.18 -17.80 9.11
CA LEU A 191 -5.78 -17.80 8.75
C LEU A 191 -5.56 -18.47 7.37
N GLY A 192 -6.17 -19.63 7.14
CA GLY A 192 -6.09 -20.31 5.83
C GLY A 192 -6.56 -19.43 4.69
N VAL A 193 -7.67 -18.70 4.88
CA VAL A 193 -8.17 -17.74 3.88
C VAL A 193 -7.20 -16.58 3.70
N ALA A 194 -6.65 -16.02 4.79
CA ALA A 194 -5.67 -14.92 4.70
C ALA A 194 -4.42 -15.33 3.92
N VAL A 195 -3.89 -16.52 4.22
CA VAL A 195 -2.72 -17.08 3.53
C VAL A 195 -3.01 -17.32 2.04
N ALA A 196 -4.18 -17.88 1.71
CA ALA A 196 -4.56 -18.12 0.31
C ALA A 196 -4.63 -16.81 -0.50
N ILE A 197 -5.23 -15.76 0.06
CA ILE A 197 -5.33 -14.45 -0.61
C ILE A 197 -3.94 -13.81 -0.73
N ALA A 198 -3.14 -13.80 0.33
CA ALA A 198 -1.80 -13.25 0.32
C ALA A 198 -0.90 -14.00 -0.69
N PHE A 199 -0.95 -15.33 -0.70
CA PHE A 199 -0.21 -16.15 -1.66
C PHE A 199 -0.62 -15.83 -3.10
N ALA A 200 -1.93 -15.77 -3.40
CA ALA A 200 -2.41 -15.43 -4.74
C ALA A 200 -1.94 -14.03 -5.17
N ALA A 201 -1.98 -13.03 -4.27
CA ALA A 201 -1.53 -11.69 -4.58
C ALA A 201 -0.01 -11.62 -4.84
N VAL A 202 0.81 -12.28 -4.02
CA VAL A 202 2.26 -12.31 -4.19
C VAL A 202 2.63 -13.11 -5.44
N TRP A 203 2.03 -14.27 -5.66
CA TRP A 203 2.30 -15.10 -6.84
C TRP A 203 1.97 -14.37 -8.14
N THR A 204 0.83 -13.67 -8.19
CA THR A 204 0.48 -12.84 -9.34
C THR A 204 1.46 -11.68 -9.54
N ALA A 205 1.90 -11.01 -8.47
CA ALA A 205 2.92 -9.97 -8.55
C ALA A 205 4.23 -10.50 -9.15
N GLU A 206 4.71 -11.65 -8.67
CA GLU A 206 5.91 -12.33 -9.19
C GLU A 206 5.76 -12.70 -10.68
N ALA A 207 4.59 -13.23 -11.08
CA ALA A 207 4.32 -13.60 -12.48
C ALA A 207 4.37 -12.37 -13.41
N PHE A 208 3.93 -11.19 -12.95
CA PHE A 208 4.05 -9.94 -13.72
C PHE A 208 5.51 -9.51 -13.91
N VAL A 209 6.36 -9.70 -12.90
CA VAL A 209 7.79 -9.36 -12.96
C VAL A 209 8.55 -10.33 -13.86
N ARG A 210 8.36 -11.64 -13.69
CA ARG A 210 9.12 -12.69 -14.43
C ARG A 210 8.95 -12.63 -15.94
N ARG A 211 7.78 -12.31 -16.45
CA ARG A 211 7.52 -12.17 -17.91
C ARG A 211 8.43 -11.15 -18.62
N ARG A 212 9.27 -10.42 -17.91
CA ARG A 212 10.23 -9.46 -18.45
C ARG A 212 11.59 -10.09 -18.78
N HIS A 213 11.94 -11.23 -18.17
CA HIS A 213 13.28 -11.83 -18.24
C HIS A 213 13.38 -13.03 -19.19
N GLU A 214 12.29 -13.43 -19.85
CA GLU A 214 12.40 -14.44 -20.91
C GLU A 214 12.93 -13.77 -22.19
N PRO A 215 14.20 -14.06 -22.63
CA PRO A 215 14.64 -13.69 -23.96
C PRO A 215 13.76 -14.46 -24.95
N ARG A 216 13.11 -13.74 -25.89
CA ARG A 216 12.52 -14.38 -27.06
C ARG A 216 13.65 -15.04 -27.83
N HIS A 217 13.85 -16.34 -27.60
CA HIS A 217 14.60 -17.18 -28.49
C HIS A 217 13.77 -17.32 -29.76
N SER A 218 14.14 -16.56 -30.77
CA SER A 218 13.80 -16.74 -32.19
C SER A 218 15.09 -16.80 -32.98
#